data_10ba23b4e28de270919939c331e29561
#
_entry.id   10ba23b4e28de270919939c331e29561
#
_cell.length_a   1.000
_cell.length_b   1.000
_cell.length_c   1.000
_cell.angle_alpha   90.00
_cell.angle_beta   90.00
_cell.angle_gamma   90.00
#
_symmetry.space_group_name_H-M   'P 1'
#
loop_
_entity.id
_entity.type
_entity.pdbx_description
1 polymer ?
#
loop_
_entity_poly.entity_id
_entity_poly.type
_entity_poly.pdbx_seq_one_letter_code
_entity_poly.pdbx_strand_id
1 'polypeptide(L)'
;TRAATGTAATPISAPFSMPEGCERANRCPPGVVEDDLTWWHRGGLDLIGPVLVDTHVSERRRELRLITLMTDIVASTGKGPEAGIGLDETSALTVRKQADGLQLEASGQSGVWWFEAPDERNDVSGWTLRGHYLAPGAIARWWNGRIQTQGNEPAYMVRNSRMLDGGDALQAEGLRTALWNMARGGYAGTALDAAGLRLAVRTTPETHYWQGPQGQQGLTDLILELSPKSDRRH
;
A
#
# COMPACT_ATOMS: atom_id res chain seq x y z
N THR A 1 -16.65 -11.21 8.47
CA THR A 1 -15.56 -11.03 7.54
C THR A 1 -15.94 -10.29 6.26
N ARG A 2 -17.03 -9.62 6.22
CA ARG A 2 -17.39 -8.64 5.18
C ARG A 2 -16.76 -7.27 5.45
N ALA A 3 -15.91 -7.21 6.44
CA ALA A 3 -15.42 -5.97 6.99
C ALA A 3 -14.37 -5.28 6.11
N ALA A 4 -13.80 -5.98 5.18
CA ALA A 4 -12.69 -5.46 4.41
C ALA A 4 -13.08 -4.42 3.35
N THR A 5 -14.35 -4.36 2.98
CA THR A 5 -14.79 -3.44 1.93
C THR A 5 -15.54 -2.26 2.53
N GLY A 6 -14.93 -1.10 2.49
CA GLY A 6 -15.59 0.15 2.83
C GLY A 6 -15.62 0.49 4.32
N THR A 7 -14.64 0.04 5.07
CA THR A 7 -14.53 0.28 6.50
C THR A 7 -13.67 1.48 6.86
N ALA A 8 -13.37 2.33 5.91
CA ALA A 8 -12.60 3.52 6.19
C ALA A 8 -13.50 4.54 6.89
N ALA A 9 -13.03 5.04 8.01
CA ALA A 9 -13.54 6.28 8.58
C ALA A 9 -13.25 7.46 7.65
N THR A 10 -12.21 7.32 6.84
CA THR A 10 -11.96 8.23 5.74
C THR A 10 -12.89 7.89 4.60
N PRO A 11 -13.48 8.90 3.99
CA PRO A 11 -14.48 8.74 2.97
C PRO A 11 -13.98 8.03 1.75
N ILE A 12 -14.06 6.77 1.76
CA ILE A 12 -13.79 6.01 0.58
C ILE A 12 -14.92 5.09 0.31
N SER A 13 -15.39 5.29 -0.83
CA SER A 13 -16.14 4.29 -1.46
C SER A 13 -15.22 3.56 -2.36
N ALA A 14 -15.00 2.35 -2.19
CA ALA A 14 -14.46 1.40 -3.07
C ALA A 14 -13.30 1.90 -3.93
N PRO A 15 -12.48 1.11 -4.35
CA PRO A 15 -11.21 1.40 -4.97
C PRO A 15 -11.42 2.20 -6.25
N PHE A 16 -11.17 3.46 -6.25
CA PHE A 16 -11.82 4.34 -7.17
C PHE A 16 -10.91 5.01 -8.13
N SER A 17 -11.03 4.58 -9.17
CA SER A 17 -11.77 5.03 -10.36
C SER A 17 -13.27 5.02 -10.10
N MET A 18 -13.94 6.08 -10.48
CA MET A 18 -15.40 6.09 -10.52
C MET A 18 -15.87 4.84 -11.25
N PRO A 19 -16.88 4.14 -10.73
CA PRO A 19 -17.33 2.92 -11.37
C PRO A 19 -17.68 3.18 -12.82
N GLU A 20 -17.16 2.35 -13.68
CA GLU A 20 -17.57 2.33 -15.08
C GLU A 20 -19.09 2.45 -15.20
N GLY A 21 -19.55 3.42 -15.94
CA GLY A 21 -20.97 3.68 -16.10
C GLY A 21 -21.56 4.74 -15.19
N CYS A 22 -20.75 5.45 -14.37
CA CYS A 22 -21.28 6.54 -13.55
C CYS A 22 -21.87 7.68 -14.39
N GLU A 23 -21.25 8.02 -15.52
CA GLU A 23 -21.77 9.02 -16.47
C GLU A 23 -23.06 8.53 -17.12
N ARG A 24 -23.10 7.28 -17.58
CA ARG A 24 -24.29 6.66 -18.15
C ARG A 24 -25.45 6.61 -17.16
N ALA A 25 -25.15 6.43 -15.88
CA ALA A 25 -26.13 6.42 -14.81
C ALA A 25 -26.45 7.82 -14.27
N ASN A 26 -25.80 8.88 -14.78
CA ASN A 26 -25.89 10.25 -14.28
C ASN A 26 -25.64 10.34 -12.76
N ARG A 27 -24.63 9.63 -12.27
CA ARG A 27 -24.29 9.51 -10.86
C ARG A 27 -22.89 9.97 -10.50
N CYS A 28 -22.10 10.44 -11.50
CA CYS A 28 -20.83 11.05 -11.19
C CYS A 28 -21.01 12.34 -10.39
N PRO A 29 -20.19 12.59 -9.37
CA PRO A 29 -20.14 13.90 -8.72
C PRO A 29 -19.80 15.00 -9.74
N PRO A 30 -20.22 16.25 -9.51
CA PRO A 30 -19.87 17.36 -10.37
C PRO A 30 -18.37 17.49 -10.56
N GLY A 31 -17.92 17.58 -11.82
CA GLY A 31 -16.52 17.71 -12.17
C GLY A 31 -15.70 16.41 -12.15
N VAL A 32 -16.33 15.28 -11.88
CA VAL A 32 -15.71 13.95 -11.91
C VAL A 32 -16.22 13.19 -13.12
N VAL A 33 -15.33 12.58 -13.89
CA VAL A 33 -15.65 11.69 -15.01
C VAL A 33 -15.43 10.23 -14.62
N GLU A 34 -15.90 9.30 -15.47
CA GLU A 34 -15.58 7.89 -15.29
C GLU A 34 -14.06 7.68 -15.25
N ASP A 35 -13.62 6.71 -14.46
CA ASP A 35 -12.23 6.35 -14.22
C ASP A 35 -11.39 7.36 -13.41
N ASP A 36 -11.92 8.51 -13.03
CA ASP A 36 -11.23 9.40 -12.10
C ASP A 36 -11.02 8.74 -10.74
N LEU A 37 -9.83 8.91 -10.18
CA LEU A 37 -9.57 8.54 -8.81
C LEU A 37 -10.31 9.51 -7.87
N THR A 38 -11.20 8.97 -7.06
CA THR A 38 -12.05 9.79 -6.18
C THR A 38 -12.34 9.09 -4.86
N TRP A 39 -12.95 9.77 -3.96
CA TRP A 39 -13.26 9.29 -2.63
C TRP A 39 -14.55 9.92 -2.08
N TRP A 40 -15.17 9.22 -1.14
CA TRP A 40 -16.47 9.62 -0.57
C TRP A 40 -16.29 10.30 0.78
N HIS A 41 -16.58 11.60 0.87
CA HIS A 41 -16.32 12.42 2.06
C HIS A 41 -17.00 11.95 3.35
N ARG A 42 -18.05 11.14 3.27
CA ARG A 42 -18.76 10.64 4.44
C ARG A 42 -18.16 9.37 5.05
N GLY A 43 -17.16 8.79 4.39
CA GLY A 43 -16.51 7.57 4.88
C GLY A 43 -17.27 6.30 4.65
N GLY A 44 -16.69 5.22 5.11
CA GLY A 44 -17.26 3.87 5.11
C GLY A 44 -17.88 3.50 6.46
N LEU A 45 -17.77 2.21 6.82
CA LEU A 45 -18.41 1.66 8.03
C LEU A 45 -17.64 1.91 9.34
N ASP A 46 -16.45 2.46 9.27
CA ASP A 46 -15.57 2.78 10.42
C ASP A 46 -15.38 1.63 11.43
N LEU A 47 -15.18 0.41 10.94
CA LEU A 47 -15.03 -0.76 11.81
C LEU A 47 -13.63 -0.89 12.42
N ILE A 48 -12.61 -0.33 11.76
CA ILE A 48 -11.20 -0.49 12.15
C ILE A 48 -10.59 0.84 12.59
N GLY A 49 -11.23 1.97 12.27
CA GLY A 49 -10.71 3.32 12.48
C GLY A 49 -10.36 4.00 11.16
N PRO A 50 -9.55 5.09 11.17
CA PRO A 50 -9.29 5.92 10.00
C PRO A 50 -8.32 5.24 9.02
N VAL A 51 -8.74 4.13 8.43
CA VAL A 51 -7.97 3.36 7.46
C VAL A 51 -8.69 3.26 6.12
N LEU A 52 -7.92 3.14 5.07
CA LEU A 52 -8.35 2.81 3.72
C LEU A 52 -8.23 1.31 3.47
N VAL A 53 -9.22 0.69 2.85
CA VAL A 53 -9.15 -0.73 2.48
C VAL A 53 -9.46 -0.91 1.02
N ASP A 54 -8.57 -1.56 0.30
CA ASP A 54 -8.77 -2.01 -1.08
C ASP A 54 -8.57 -3.52 -1.19
N THR A 55 -9.13 -4.14 -2.22
CA THR A 55 -9.08 -5.58 -2.46
C THR A 55 -8.55 -5.89 -3.85
N HIS A 56 -8.03 -7.13 -4.04
CA HIS A 56 -7.39 -7.57 -5.28
C HIS A 56 -6.24 -6.64 -5.70
N VAL A 57 -5.42 -6.26 -4.72
CA VAL A 57 -4.51 -5.13 -4.88
C VAL A 57 -3.39 -5.45 -5.85
N SER A 58 -2.63 -6.50 -5.62
CA SER A 58 -1.51 -6.87 -6.49
C SER A 58 -2.01 -7.38 -7.85
N GLU A 59 -3.06 -8.20 -7.87
CA GLU A 59 -3.61 -8.80 -9.09
C GLU A 59 -4.17 -7.75 -10.05
N ARG A 60 -4.74 -6.67 -9.50
CA ARG A 60 -5.34 -5.58 -10.28
C ARG A 60 -4.51 -4.30 -10.31
N ARG A 61 -3.24 -4.35 -9.92
CA ARG A 61 -2.28 -3.22 -9.99
C ARG A 61 -2.74 -2.01 -9.16
N ARG A 62 -3.27 -2.27 -7.99
CA ARG A 62 -3.95 -1.25 -7.19
C ARG A 62 -3.09 -0.65 -6.07
N GLU A 63 -1.86 -1.13 -5.89
CA GLU A 63 -0.97 -0.60 -4.85
C GLU A 63 -0.73 0.88 -5.04
N LEU A 64 -0.35 1.29 -6.27
CA LEU A 64 -0.10 2.68 -6.57
C LEU A 64 -1.38 3.53 -6.46
N ARG A 65 -2.52 2.98 -6.86
CA ARG A 65 -3.82 3.64 -6.71
C ARG A 65 -4.15 3.89 -5.23
N LEU A 66 -3.96 2.90 -4.36
CA LEU A 66 -4.20 3.03 -2.93
C LEU A 66 -3.28 4.09 -2.32
N ILE A 67 -1.99 4.06 -2.65
CA ILE A 67 -1.01 5.06 -2.21
C ILE A 67 -1.39 6.46 -2.71
N THR A 68 -1.69 6.62 -4.00
CA THR A 68 -2.09 7.91 -4.57
C THR A 68 -3.34 8.45 -3.90
N LEU A 69 -4.33 7.61 -3.63
CA LEU A 69 -5.54 8.04 -2.95
C LEU A 69 -5.27 8.50 -1.51
N MET A 70 -4.37 7.82 -0.79
CA MET A 70 -3.96 8.26 0.55
C MET A 70 -3.32 9.65 0.49
N THR A 71 -2.41 9.88 -0.48
CA THR A 71 -1.73 11.17 -0.64
C THR A 71 -2.67 12.28 -1.09
N ASP A 72 -3.61 12.01 -1.98
CA ASP A 72 -4.60 12.98 -2.46
C ASP A 72 -5.55 13.43 -1.34
N ILE A 73 -5.93 12.50 -0.46
CA ILE A 73 -6.74 12.86 0.71
C ILE A 73 -5.97 13.80 1.64
N VAL A 74 -4.70 13.51 1.93
CA VAL A 74 -3.86 14.40 2.75
C VAL A 74 -3.71 15.76 2.09
N ALA A 75 -3.37 15.80 0.79
CA ALA A 75 -3.18 17.04 0.04
C ALA A 75 -4.44 17.91 0.03
N SER A 76 -5.62 17.31 -0.12
CA SER A 76 -6.87 18.04 -0.25
C SER A 76 -7.50 18.46 1.08
N THR A 77 -7.24 17.74 2.17
CA THR A 77 -7.93 17.95 3.46
C THR A 77 -7.01 18.31 4.62
N GLY A 78 -5.69 18.18 4.45
CA GLY A 78 -4.71 18.32 5.53
C GLY A 78 -4.73 17.16 6.53
N LYS A 79 -5.59 16.15 6.31
CA LYS A 79 -5.66 14.93 7.12
C LYS A 79 -5.85 13.74 6.18
N GLY A 80 -5.19 12.64 6.47
CA GLY A 80 -5.30 11.41 5.71
C GLY A 80 -5.73 10.22 6.55
N PRO A 81 -5.85 9.06 5.92
CA PRO A 81 -5.97 7.82 6.63
C PRO A 81 -4.68 7.54 7.41
N GLU A 82 -4.81 6.96 8.58
CA GLU A 82 -3.65 6.51 9.37
C GLU A 82 -2.97 5.30 8.73
N ALA A 83 -3.70 4.55 7.91
CA ALA A 83 -3.14 3.46 7.12
C ALA A 83 -3.97 3.15 5.87
N GLY A 84 -3.31 2.58 4.87
CA GLY A 84 -3.90 1.91 3.71
C GLY A 84 -3.71 0.41 3.80
N ILE A 85 -4.79 -0.35 3.63
CA ILE A 85 -4.78 -1.81 3.68
C ILE A 85 -5.13 -2.35 2.30
N GLY A 86 -4.22 -3.08 1.70
CA GLY A 86 -4.43 -3.77 0.43
C GLY A 86 -4.53 -5.28 0.62
N LEU A 87 -5.70 -5.84 0.36
CA LEU A 87 -5.91 -7.29 0.41
C LEU A 87 -5.69 -7.88 -0.98
N ASP A 88 -4.75 -8.82 -1.10
CA ASP A 88 -4.58 -9.61 -2.31
C ASP A 88 -5.68 -10.68 -2.44
N GLU A 89 -5.86 -11.23 -3.63
CA GLU A 89 -6.81 -12.33 -3.83
C GLU A 89 -6.45 -13.52 -2.91
N THR A 90 -7.48 -14.19 -2.44
CA THR A 90 -7.32 -15.35 -1.52
C THR A 90 -6.61 -15.03 -0.20
N SER A 91 -6.57 -13.76 0.19
CA SER A 91 -6.03 -13.32 1.49
C SER A 91 -7.11 -12.80 2.42
N ALA A 92 -6.81 -12.77 3.70
CA ALA A 92 -7.63 -12.15 4.73
C ALA A 92 -6.75 -11.52 5.81
N LEU A 93 -7.23 -10.40 6.36
CA LEU A 93 -6.64 -9.77 7.53
C LEU A 93 -7.61 -9.86 8.71
N THR A 94 -7.23 -10.57 9.75
CA THR A 94 -7.93 -10.55 11.02
C THR A 94 -7.41 -9.38 11.86
N VAL A 95 -8.32 -8.52 12.30
CA VAL A 95 -7.99 -7.36 13.14
C VAL A 95 -8.65 -7.54 14.50
N ARG A 96 -7.85 -7.51 15.57
CA ARG A 96 -8.33 -7.57 16.95
C ARG A 96 -7.95 -6.31 17.68
N LYS A 97 -8.94 -5.61 18.23
CA LYS A 97 -8.70 -4.43 19.09
C LYS A 97 -8.02 -4.89 20.39
N GLN A 98 -6.98 -4.18 20.77
CA GLN A 98 -6.26 -4.32 22.01
C GLN A 98 -6.37 -3.02 22.83
N ALA A 99 -5.95 -3.02 24.07
CA ALA A 99 -6.02 -1.84 24.94
C ALA A 99 -5.23 -0.64 24.37
N ASP A 100 -4.22 -0.90 23.57
CA ASP A 100 -3.25 0.09 23.12
C ASP A 100 -2.94 -0.01 21.60
N GLY A 101 -3.86 -0.54 20.82
CA GLY A 101 -3.69 -0.64 19.37
C GLY A 101 -4.48 -1.78 18.73
N LEU A 102 -3.98 -2.28 17.62
CA LEU A 102 -4.59 -3.39 16.89
C LEU A 102 -3.59 -4.54 16.78
N GLN A 103 -4.05 -5.75 17.02
CA GLN A 103 -3.35 -6.96 16.59
C GLN A 103 -3.86 -7.35 15.20
N LEU A 104 -2.93 -7.65 14.32
CA LEU A 104 -3.15 -7.98 12.92
C LEU A 104 -2.64 -9.40 12.65
N GLU A 105 -3.40 -10.19 11.91
CA GLU A 105 -3.00 -11.53 11.50
C GLU A 105 -3.38 -11.71 10.02
N ALA A 106 -2.37 -11.86 9.17
CA ALA A 106 -2.56 -12.15 7.76
C ALA A 106 -2.74 -13.66 7.55
N SER A 107 -3.70 -14.04 6.71
CA SER A 107 -3.98 -15.46 6.41
C SER A 107 -4.43 -15.62 4.97
N GLY A 108 -4.39 -16.86 4.47
CA GLY A 108 -4.80 -17.20 3.10
C GLY A 108 -3.63 -17.73 2.26
N GLN A 109 -3.68 -17.55 0.96
CA GLN A 109 -2.64 -17.98 0.01
C GLN A 109 -1.72 -16.81 -0.39
N SER A 110 -2.26 -15.60 -0.47
CA SER A 110 -1.54 -14.36 -0.72
C SER A 110 -1.46 -13.51 0.55
N GLY A 111 -0.75 -12.40 0.52
CA GLY A 111 -0.54 -11.56 1.68
C GLY A 111 -1.40 -10.28 1.70
N VAL A 112 -1.02 -9.41 2.59
CA VAL A 112 -1.70 -8.14 2.84
C VAL A 112 -0.69 -7.00 2.80
N TRP A 113 -0.94 -6.01 1.98
CA TRP A 113 -0.26 -4.74 2.02
C TRP A 113 -0.74 -3.90 3.19
N TRP A 114 0.20 -3.29 3.88
CA TRP A 114 -0.07 -2.26 4.87
C TRP A 114 0.81 -1.06 4.57
N PHE A 115 0.19 0.08 4.27
CA PHE A 115 0.86 1.36 4.07
C PHE A 115 0.54 2.26 5.25
N GLU A 116 1.57 2.79 5.91
CA GLU A 116 1.41 3.78 6.98
C GLU A 116 1.02 5.14 6.40
N ALA A 117 0.61 6.08 7.23
CA ALA A 117 0.22 7.41 6.78
C ALA A 117 1.31 8.07 5.93
N PRO A 118 0.95 8.71 4.80
CA PRO A 118 1.94 9.40 3.97
C PRO A 118 2.35 10.73 4.60
N ASP A 119 3.64 11.04 4.44
CA ASP A 119 4.24 12.33 4.77
C ASP A 119 4.64 13.07 3.49
N GLU A 120 4.33 14.36 3.38
CA GLU A 120 4.78 15.20 2.28
C GLU A 120 6.29 15.44 2.36
N ARG A 121 6.99 15.33 1.26
CA ARG A 121 8.43 15.60 1.19
C ARG A 121 8.68 17.10 1.07
N ASN A 122 9.51 17.63 1.92
CA ASN A 122 9.86 19.06 1.94
C ASN A 122 10.88 19.45 0.86
N ASP A 123 11.60 18.49 0.30
CA ASP A 123 12.73 18.70 -0.62
C ASP A 123 12.38 18.60 -2.11
N VAL A 124 11.32 17.85 -2.42
CA VAL A 124 10.81 17.64 -3.78
C VAL A 124 9.30 17.48 -3.74
N SER A 125 8.61 17.82 -4.84
CA SER A 125 7.18 17.46 -4.93
C SER A 125 7.03 15.95 -4.92
N GLY A 126 6.52 15.41 -3.81
CA GLY A 126 6.36 13.98 -3.66
C GLY A 126 5.96 13.58 -2.24
N TRP A 127 5.77 12.31 -2.06
CA TRP A 127 5.29 11.71 -0.82
C TRP A 127 6.21 10.60 -0.36
N THR A 128 6.31 10.43 0.94
CA THR A 128 7.01 9.30 1.57
C THR A 128 6.06 8.59 2.51
N LEU A 129 6.09 7.27 2.49
CA LEU A 129 5.33 6.44 3.41
C LEU A 129 6.11 5.16 3.73
N ARG A 130 5.75 4.49 4.82
CA ARG A 130 6.23 3.13 5.07
C ARG A 130 5.27 2.11 4.50
N GLY A 131 5.85 1.05 3.95
CA GLY A 131 5.08 -0.05 3.40
C GLY A 131 5.54 -1.40 3.94
N HIS A 132 4.57 -2.28 4.11
CA HIS A 132 4.77 -3.63 4.61
C HIS A 132 3.94 -4.59 3.77
N TYR A 133 4.53 -5.72 3.42
CA TYR A 133 3.78 -6.84 2.86
C TYR A 133 3.79 -7.97 3.89
N LEU A 134 2.66 -8.15 4.54
CA LEU A 134 2.45 -9.18 5.54
C LEU A 134 2.07 -10.49 4.84
N ALA A 135 2.96 -11.45 4.86
CA ALA A 135 2.71 -12.76 4.28
C ALA A 135 1.68 -13.56 5.10
N PRO A 136 1.06 -14.60 4.53
CA PRO A 136 0.20 -15.50 5.27
C PRO A 136 0.90 -16.09 6.50
N GLY A 137 0.24 -16.01 7.64
CA GLY A 137 0.79 -16.41 8.95
C GLY A 137 1.53 -15.31 9.69
N ALA A 138 1.77 -14.15 9.07
CA ALA A 138 2.38 -13.03 9.75
C ALA A 138 1.43 -12.46 10.82
N ILE A 139 1.97 -12.20 12.00
CA ILE A 139 1.31 -11.50 13.09
C ILE A 139 2.02 -10.17 13.30
N ALA A 140 1.26 -9.11 13.35
CA ALA A 140 1.79 -7.78 13.58
C ALA A 140 0.93 -7.02 14.59
N ARG A 141 1.47 -5.96 15.13
CA ARG A 141 0.77 -5.00 15.99
C ARG A 141 0.86 -3.63 15.34
N TRP A 142 -0.26 -2.97 15.21
CA TRP A 142 -0.32 -1.57 14.83
C TRP A 142 -0.55 -0.71 16.08
N TRP A 143 0.41 0.13 16.36
CA TRP A 143 0.42 0.98 17.54
C TRP A 143 1.10 2.31 17.22
N ASN A 144 0.49 3.42 17.63
CA ASN A 144 1.00 4.78 17.34
C ASN A 144 1.36 5.01 15.87
N GLY A 145 0.50 4.57 14.94
CA GLY A 145 0.73 4.74 13.52
C GLY A 145 1.80 3.85 12.88
N ARG A 146 2.38 2.90 13.64
CA ARG A 146 3.48 2.04 13.21
C ARG A 146 3.13 0.56 13.29
N ILE A 147 3.58 -0.19 12.29
CA ILE A 147 3.57 -1.65 12.31
C ILE A 147 4.80 -2.19 13.07
N GLN A 148 4.55 -3.16 13.90
CA GLN A 148 5.58 -3.99 14.53
C GLN A 148 5.23 -5.44 14.29
N THR A 149 6.04 -6.17 13.54
CA THR A 149 5.85 -7.60 13.34
C THR A 149 6.22 -8.37 14.61
N GLN A 150 5.43 -9.41 14.91
CA GLN A 150 5.65 -10.29 16.04
C GLN A 150 6.27 -11.59 15.53
N GLY A 151 7.55 -11.61 15.35
CA GLY A 151 8.28 -12.76 14.89
C GLY A 151 9.79 -12.54 14.94
N ASN A 152 10.53 -13.60 14.75
CA ASN A 152 11.98 -13.56 14.61
C ASN A 152 12.35 -13.47 13.13
N GLU A 153 11.67 -12.57 12.39
CA GLU A 153 12.02 -12.36 11.00
C GLU A 153 13.47 -11.87 10.91
N PRO A 154 14.28 -12.48 10.02
CA PRO A 154 15.64 -12.04 9.85
C PRO A 154 15.68 -10.63 9.26
N ALA A 155 16.63 -9.82 9.73
CA ALA A 155 16.92 -8.54 9.12
C ALA A 155 17.27 -8.74 7.63
N TYR A 156 16.77 -7.84 6.79
CA TYR A 156 17.07 -7.87 5.37
C TYR A 156 18.55 -7.55 5.14
N MET A 157 19.24 -8.45 4.45
CA MET A 157 20.67 -8.28 4.16
C MET A 157 20.87 -7.64 2.78
N VAL A 158 21.25 -6.37 2.77
CA VAL A 158 21.70 -5.70 1.54
C VAL A 158 23.06 -6.21 1.12
N ARG A 159 23.14 -6.82 -0.07
CA ARG A 159 24.36 -7.30 -0.72
C ARG A 159 24.78 -6.42 -1.89
N ASN A 160 23.84 -5.64 -2.42
CA ASN A 160 24.03 -4.75 -3.55
C ASN A 160 23.43 -3.38 -3.22
N SER A 161 24.25 -2.34 -3.11
CA SER A 161 23.79 -0.98 -2.79
C SER A 161 23.05 -0.28 -3.93
N ARG A 162 22.94 -0.92 -5.10
CA ARG A 162 22.20 -0.36 -6.24
C ARG A 162 20.69 -0.53 -6.08
N MET A 163 19.97 0.33 -6.78
CA MET A 163 18.53 0.16 -7.02
C MET A 163 18.33 -0.84 -8.16
N LEU A 164 17.40 -1.76 -7.98
CA LEU A 164 16.91 -2.63 -9.05
C LEU A 164 15.93 -1.84 -9.91
N ASP A 165 16.03 -1.99 -11.24
CA ASP A 165 14.96 -1.55 -12.12
C ASP A 165 13.76 -2.50 -11.95
N GLY A 166 12.67 -1.98 -11.39
CA GLY A 166 11.45 -2.73 -11.11
C GLY A 166 10.47 -2.78 -12.28
N GLY A 167 10.76 -2.02 -13.34
CA GLY A 167 9.90 -1.95 -14.51
C GLY A 167 8.64 -1.10 -14.29
N ASP A 168 7.49 -1.57 -14.80
CA ASP A 168 6.22 -0.86 -14.78
C ASP A 168 5.38 -1.26 -13.56
N ALA A 169 5.05 -0.29 -12.70
CA ALA A 169 4.20 -0.49 -11.53
C ALA A 169 2.72 -0.78 -11.90
N LEU A 170 2.33 -0.51 -13.14
CA LEU A 170 0.97 -0.79 -13.63
C LEU A 170 0.83 -2.21 -14.22
N GLN A 171 1.85 -3.06 -14.13
CA GLN A 171 1.70 -4.48 -14.44
C GLN A 171 1.07 -5.22 -13.27
N ALA A 172 0.27 -6.24 -13.57
CA ALA A 172 -0.28 -7.12 -12.53
C ALA A 172 0.85 -7.67 -11.67
N GLU A 173 0.70 -7.59 -10.36
CA GLU A 173 1.73 -7.98 -9.38
C GLU A 173 3.08 -7.25 -9.53
N GLY A 174 3.12 -6.11 -10.23
CA GLY A 174 4.35 -5.42 -10.59
C GLY A 174 5.19 -5.05 -9.37
N LEU A 175 4.60 -4.36 -8.40
CA LEU A 175 5.29 -3.99 -7.17
C LEU A 175 5.74 -5.23 -6.37
N ARG A 176 4.86 -6.19 -6.18
CA ARG A 176 5.16 -7.44 -5.45
C ARG A 176 6.32 -8.19 -6.11
N THR A 177 6.29 -8.35 -7.43
CA THR A 177 7.36 -9.00 -8.20
C THR A 177 8.68 -8.25 -8.09
N ALA A 178 8.67 -6.93 -8.19
CA ALA A 178 9.87 -6.10 -8.04
C ALA A 178 10.49 -6.27 -6.64
N LEU A 179 9.66 -6.30 -5.58
CA LEU A 179 10.13 -6.55 -4.22
C LEU A 179 10.77 -7.94 -4.05
N TRP A 180 10.18 -8.99 -4.66
CA TRP A 180 10.79 -10.33 -4.59
C TRP A 180 12.10 -10.43 -5.36
N ASN A 181 12.21 -9.75 -6.50
CA ASN A 181 13.45 -9.70 -7.25
C ASN A 181 14.52 -8.89 -6.51
N MET A 182 14.13 -7.77 -5.89
CA MET A 182 14.98 -6.99 -5.00
C MET A 182 15.50 -7.87 -3.85
N ALA A 183 14.61 -8.58 -3.17
CA ALA A 183 14.98 -9.41 -2.02
C ALA A 183 15.91 -10.55 -2.41
N ARG A 184 15.63 -11.27 -3.49
CA ARG A 184 16.47 -12.36 -3.99
C ARG A 184 17.87 -11.87 -4.39
N GLY A 185 17.97 -10.71 -5.02
CA GLY A 185 19.23 -10.11 -5.42
C GLY A 185 19.98 -9.40 -4.30
N GLY A 186 19.35 -9.18 -3.14
CA GLY A 186 19.92 -8.42 -2.03
C GLY A 186 20.13 -6.94 -2.37
N TYR A 187 19.26 -6.34 -3.18
CA TYR A 187 19.37 -4.93 -3.56
C TYR A 187 18.90 -4.01 -2.44
N ALA A 188 19.47 -2.81 -2.36
CA ALA A 188 19.09 -1.78 -1.39
C ALA A 188 17.71 -1.16 -1.67
N GLY A 189 17.16 -1.39 -2.83
CA GLY A 189 15.83 -0.90 -3.21
C GLY A 189 15.50 -1.26 -4.65
N THR A 190 14.28 -0.86 -5.05
CA THR A 190 13.80 -0.96 -6.43
C THR A 190 13.05 0.31 -6.81
N ALA A 191 12.94 0.58 -8.10
CA ALA A 191 12.13 1.68 -8.58
C ALA A 191 11.26 1.22 -9.75
N LEU A 192 10.01 1.65 -9.73
CA LEU A 192 9.03 1.35 -10.75
C LEU A 192 8.47 2.66 -11.32
N ASP A 193 8.20 2.66 -12.59
CA ASP A 193 7.55 3.77 -13.28
C ASP A 193 6.06 3.47 -13.51
N ALA A 194 5.23 4.50 -13.50
CA ALA A 194 3.81 4.41 -13.79
C ALA A 194 3.26 5.75 -14.29
N ALA A 195 2.66 5.82 -15.46
CA ALA A 195 1.82 6.93 -15.96
C ALA A 195 2.23 8.35 -15.47
N GLY A 196 3.50 8.71 -15.61
CA GLY A 196 4.01 10.01 -15.16
C GLY A 196 4.46 10.08 -13.70
N LEU A 197 4.36 8.98 -12.96
CA LEU A 197 4.85 8.84 -11.59
C LEU A 197 6.03 7.87 -11.53
N ARG A 198 6.82 8.01 -10.48
CA ARG A 198 7.86 7.09 -10.09
C ARG A 198 7.66 6.67 -8.64
N LEU A 199 7.60 5.37 -8.42
CA LEU A 199 7.61 4.77 -7.09
C LEU A 199 8.99 4.18 -6.84
N ALA A 200 9.75 4.76 -5.92
CA ALA A 200 10.99 4.18 -5.43
C ALA A 200 10.71 3.48 -4.09
N VAL A 201 11.23 2.28 -3.94
CA VAL A 201 11.16 1.50 -2.70
C VAL A 201 12.56 1.27 -2.19
N ARG A 202 12.80 1.59 -0.93
CA ARG A 202 14.11 1.45 -0.28
C ARG A 202 14.01 0.61 0.97
N THR A 203 15.06 -0.11 1.23
CA THR A 203 15.25 -0.78 2.51
C THR A 203 15.77 0.18 3.56
N THR A 204 15.51 -0.12 4.82
CA THR A 204 16.04 0.55 6.01
C THR A 204 16.82 -0.48 6.86
N PRO A 205 17.53 -0.06 7.90
CA PRO A 205 18.11 -1.01 8.87
C PRO A 205 17.05 -1.88 9.57
N GLU A 206 15.81 -1.39 9.65
CA GLU A 206 14.67 -2.09 10.25
C GLU A 206 13.93 -2.99 9.25
N THR A 207 14.33 -3.00 7.97
CA THR A 207 13.68 -3.88 6.98
C THR A 207 13.92 -5.34 7.30
N HIS A 208 12.85 -6.11 7.37
CA HIS A 208 12.88 -7.55 7.56
C HIS A 208 12.32 -8.26 6.33
N TYR A 209 12.95 -9.38 5.99
CA TYR A 209 12.48 -10.27 4.95
C TYR A 209 12.19 -11.64 5.53
N TRP A 210 11.00 -12.12 5.28
CA TRP A 210 10.55 -13.41 5.74
C TRP A 210 10.18 -14.31 4.56
N GLN A 211 10.51 -15.58 4.67
CA GLN A 211 10.13 -16.61 3.73
C GLN A 211 9.59 -17.82 4.49
N GLY A 212 8.32 -18.10 4.31
CA GLY A 212 7.65 -19.23 4.94
C GLY A 212 7.95 -20.56 4.27
N PRO A 213 7.58 -21.67 4.95
CA PRO A 213 7.90 -23.03 4.51
C PRO A 213 7.29 -23.42 3.15
N GLN A 214 6.20 -22.76 2.76
CA GLN A 214 5.50 -23.00 1.48
C GLN A 214 5.82 -21.93 0.43
N GLY A 215 6.90 -21.16 0.63
CA GLY A 215 7.33 -20.12 -0.28
C GLY A 215 6.62 -18.78 -0.13
N GLN A 216 5.80 -18.62 0.92
CA GLN A 216 5.24 -17.30 1.25
C GLN A 216 6.38 -16.34 1.54
N GLN A 217 6.23 -15.10 1.12
CA GLN A 217 7.24 -14.08 1.29
C GLN A 217 6.61 -12.85 1.95
N GLY A 218 7.37 -12.19 2.81
CA GLY A 218 7.00 -10.94 3.45
C GLY A 218 8.18 -9.97 3.49
N LEU A 219 7.87 -8.69 3.43
CA LEU A 219 8.82 -7.59 3.59
C LEU A 219 8.17 -6.51 4.43
N THR A 220 8.86 -6.07 5.45
CA THR A 220 8.37 -5.01 6.33
C THR A 220 9.36 -3.87 6.46
N ASP A 221 8.88 -2.71 6.90
CA ASP A 221 9.68 -1.50 7.11
C ASP A 221 10.41 -1.00 5.86
N LEU A 222 9.70 -1.01 4.75
CA LEU A 222 10.15 -0.39 3.50
C LEU A 222 9.80 1.09 3.49
N ILE A 223 10.66 1.92 2.94
CA ILE A 223 10.33 3.31 2.59
C ILE A 223 9.90 3.36 1.12
N LEU A 224 8.72 3.89 0.90
CA LEU A 224 8.17 4.15 -0.41
C LEU A 224 8.20 5.65 -0.68
N GLU A 225 8.76 6.05 -1.82
CA GLU A 225 8.85 7.43 -2.27
C GLU A 225 8.09 7.58 -3.58
N LEU A 226 6.95 8.29 -3.54
CA LEU A 226 6.17 8.61 -4.72
C LEU A 226 6.53 10.01 -5.20
N SER A 227 6.89 10.16 -6.45
CA SER A 227 7.23 11.46 -7.05
C SER A 227 6.79 11.51 -8.53
N PRO A 228 6.61 12.71 -9.09
CA PRO A 228 6.49 12.85 -10.54
C PRO A 228 7.71 12.26 -11.24
N LYS A 229 7.48 11.57 -12.34
CA LYS A 229 8.57 11.10 -13.18
C LYS A 229 9.24 12.32 -13.81
N SER A 230 10.51 12.56 -13.49
CA SER A 230 11.25 13.62 -14.17
C SER A 230 11.44 13.23 -15.62
N ASP A 231 10.88 13.99 -16.54
CA ASP A 231 11.28 13.94 -17.94
C ASP A 231 12.75 14.38 -18.05
N ARG A 232 13.65 13.43 -17.99
CA ARG A 232 15.02 13.68 -18.43
C ARG A 232 14.96 13.82 -19.94
N ARG A 233 14.71 15.04 -20.42
CA ARG A 233 15.06 15.38 -21.80
C ARG A 233 16.59 15.35 -21.88
N HIS A 234 17.10 14.33 -22.50
CA HIS A 234 18.48 14.29 -22.97
C HIS A 234 18.60 15.01 -24.31
#